data_1ea16878680402c6b43acf5ca2b6e576
#
_entry.id   1ea16878680402c6b43acf5ca2b6e576
#
_cell.length_a   1.000
_cell.length_b   1.000
_cell.length_c   1.000
_cell.angle_alpha   90.00
_cell.angle_beta   90.00
_cell.angle_gamma   90.00
#
_symmetry.space_group_name_H-M   'P 1'
#
loop_
_entity.id
_entity.type
_entity.pdbx_description
1 polymer ?
#
loop_
_entity_poly.entity_id
_entity_poly.type
_entity_poly.pdbx_seq_one_letter_code
_entity_poly.pdbx_strand_id
1 'polypeptide(L)'
;MAALFLAPLYILINAYVVRWMIRWMGACHRLFQTMAFRASFIGVYIILATALLTGFLIKKPANLHRILKHTGNYFLGTFIYILLVIAVVDFGRLILKYIFHAPFIGHRSTFVITGLICTILIISLSVYGILHVTHVKTTPYEINVEKTVDGMDSLKIVLLADTHFGYSMGTAQAKRIVKKINTENPDVVCIAGDIFDNEYDAISKPDKLKEILKGIKSKYGVYACWGNHDLNEPILAGFTFNGTEDNYNDPRMEEFLTDAGIHLLDDESVLIDNKFYIVGRRDASRCEKVEGSRATPAQLTESLDQGKPIIFIDHQPKELDKTAAAGVDLDLCGHTHDGQIFPGNLIIHLFWENSCGYLRKGNMHNIVTSGAGIWGPNMRVGTNSEICSITVHFNN
;
A
#
# COMPACT_ATOMS: atom_id res chain seq x y z
N MET A 1 -1.46 -17.91 -15.40
CA MET A 1 -0.22 -18.41 -16.01
C MET A 1 1.01 -18.01 -15.20
N ALA A 2 1.23 -16.73 -14.85
CA ALA A 2 2.40 -16.30 -14.05
C ALA A 2 2.60 -17.07 -12.75
N ALA A 3 1.52 -17.33 -11.97
CA ALA A 3 1.59 -18.08 -10.72
C ALA A 3 2.13 -19.51 -10.86
N LEU A 4 1.87 -20.19 -11.97
CA LEU A 4 2.38 -21.52 -12.27
C LEU A 4 3.90 -21.54 -12.52
N PHE A 5 4.43 -20.47 -13.13
CA PHE A 5 5.87 -20.32 -13.34
C PHE A 5 6.61 -19.90 -12.07
N LEU A 6 5.95 -19.13 -11.21
CA LEU A 6 6.55 -18.67 -9.95
C LEU A 6 6.52 -19.72 -8.83
N ALA A 7 5.58 -20.69 -8.88
CA ALA A 7 5.48 -21.71 -7.86
C ALA A 7 6.75 -22.58 -7.67
N PRO A 8 7.41 -23.11 -8.73
CA PRO A 8 8.66 -23.83 -8.58
C PRO A 8 9.77 -22.98 -7.97
N LEU A 9 9.87 -21.71 -8.37
CA LEU A 9 10.84 -20.77 -7.82
C LEU A 9 10.57 -20.51 -6.32
N TYR A 10 9.32 -20.32 -5.95
CA TYR A 10 8.91 -20.16 -4.55
C TYR A 10 9.29 -21.37 -3.71
N ILE A 11 9.04 -22.59 -4.22
CA ILE A 11 9.41 -23.85 -3.53
C ILE A 11 10.93 -23.94 -3.35
N LEU A 12 11.72 -23.65 -4.39
CA LEU A 12 13.18 -23.69 -4.33
C LEU A 12 13.76 -22.69 -3.33
N ILE A 13 13.24 -21.48 -3.32
CA ILE A 13 13.63 -20.43 -2.37
C ILE A 13 13.31 -20.87 -0.93
N ASN A 14 12.11 -21.39 -0.68
CA ASN A 14 11.75 -21.89 0.64
C ASN A 14 12.60 -23.08 1.07
N ALA A 15 12.90 -24.01 0.16
CA ALA A 15 13.79 -25.14 0.43
C ALA A 15 15.21 -24.67 0.81
N TYR A 16 15.74 -23.65 0.13
CA TYR A 16 17.01 -23.02 0.46
C TYR A 16 16.99 -22.41 1.88
N VAL A 17 15.96 -21.63 2.20
CA VAL A 17 15.80 -21.00 3.52
C VAL A 17 15.69 -22.05 4.63
N VAL A 18 14.83 -23.05 4.46
CA VAL A 18 14.65 -24.15 5.44
C VAL A 18 15.95 -24.91 5.64
N ARG A 19 16.66 -25.25 4.57
CA ARG A 19 17.96 -25.92 4.65
C ARG A 19 18.97 -25.08 5.43
N TRP A 20 19.03 -23.77 5.18
CA TRP A 20 19.92 -22.86 5.87
C TRP A 20 19.61 -22.83 7.38
N MET A 21 18.33 -22.64 7.73
CA MET A 21 17.86 -22.56 9.13
C MET A 21 18.14 -23.87 9.90
N ILE A 22 17.83 -25.03 9.30
CA ILE A 22 18.08 -26.35 9.94
C ILE A 22 19.58 -26.56 10.18
N ARG A 23 20.44 -26.18 9.21
CA ARG A 23 21.91 -26.30 9.39
C ARG A 23 22.39 -25.39 10.50
N TRP A 24 21.91 -24.17 10.56
CA TRP A 24 22.29 -23.23 11.61
C TRP A 24 21.84 -23.68 12.99
N MET A 25 20.58 -24.03 13.16
CA MET A 25 20.04 -24.56 14.41
C MET A 25 20.82 -25.82 14.87
N GLY A 26 21.06 -26.74 13.93
CA GLY A 26 21.88 -27.94 14.22
C GLY A 26 23.32 -27.63 14.60
N ALA A 27 23.89 -26.52 14.15
CA ALA A 27 25.18 -26.03 14.59
C ALA A 27 25.10 -25.40 15.99
N CYS A 28 23.98 -24.86 16.41
CA CYS A 28 23.78 -24.27 17.74
C CYS A 28 23.70 -25.36 18.82
N HIS A 29 22.86 -26.38 18.66
CA HIS A 29 22.63 -27.39 19.69
C HIS A 29 22.25 -28.77 19.13
N ARG A 30 22.64 -29.86 19.82
CA ARG A 30 22.40 -31.26 19.42
C ARG A 30 20.90 -31.61 19.32
N LEU A 31 20.05 -31.03 20.17
CA LEU A 31 18.61 -31.25 20.14
C LEU A 31 18.04 -30.90 18.73
N PHE A 32 18.55 -29.86 18.11
CA PHE A 32 18.08 -29.40 16.78
C PHE A 32 18.56 -30.31 15.62
N GLN A 33 19.41 -31.28 15.91
CA GLN A 33 19.85 -32.31 14.96
C GLN A 33 18.91 -33.51 14.93
N THR A 34 18.07 -33.70 15.95
CA THR A 34 17.14 -34.82 16.03
C THR A 34 16.13 -34.80 14.89
N MET A 35 15.74 -35.98 14.40
CA MET A 35 14.74 -36.12 13.32
C MET A 35 13.38 -35.54 13.73
N ALA A 36 12.98 -35.76 14.98
CA ALA A 36 11.72 -35.23 15.51
C ALA A 36 11.68 -33.71 15.47
N PHE A 37 12.73 -33.01 15.93
CA PHE A 37 12.82 -31.56 15.88
C PHE A 37 12.75 -31.05 14.43
N ARG A 38 13.57 -31.63 13.54
CA ARG A 38 13.61 -31.21 12.12
C ARG A 38 12.27 -31.40 11.45
N ALA A 39 11.60 -32.53 11.66
CA ALA A 39 10.28 -32.80 11.09
C ALA A 39 9.23 -31.81 11.62
N SER A 40 9.22 -31.54 12.93
CA SER A 40 8.30 -30.55 13.53
C SER A 40 8.55 -29.16 13.02
N PHE A 41 9.83 -28.72 12.92
CA PHE A 41 10.19 -27.42 12.37
C PHE A 41 9.74 -27.27 10.92
N ILE A 42 10.02 -28.28 10.07
CA ILE A 42 9.59 -28.26 8.66
C ILE A 42 8.07 -28.20 8.56
N GLY A 43 7.34 -28.97 9.37
CA GLY A 43 5.87 -28.97 9.39
C GLY A 43 5.30 -27.59 9.72
N VAL A 44 5.79 -26.95 10.79
CA VAL A 44 5.38 -25.60 11.17
C VAL A 44 5.74 -24.58 10.06
N TYR A 45 6.94 -24.68 9.50
CA TYR A 45 7.38 -23.79 8.42
C TYR A 45 6.47 -23.92 7.18
N ILE A 46 6.12 -25.15 6.77
CA ILE A 46 5.23 -25.39 5.63
C ILE A 46 3.86 -24.75 5.89
N ILE A 47 3.29 -24.90 7.08
CA ILE A 47 2.00 -24.27 7.44
C ILE A 47 2.08 -22.75 7.27
N LEU A 48 3.16 -22.12 7.73
CA LEU A 48 3.37 -20.68 7.60
C LEU A 48 3.58 -20.28 6.13
N ALA A 49 4.43 -20.99 5.40
CA ALA A 49 4.77 -20.68 4.02
C ALA A 49 3.58 -20.88 3.06
N THR A 50 2.66 -21.79 3.40
CA THR A 50 1.46 -22.03 2.59
C THR A 50 0.22 -21.27 3.08
N ALA A 51 0.32 -20.48 4.17
CA ALA A 51 -0.82 -19.83 4.79
C ALA A 51 -1.60 -18.90 3.84
N LEU A 52 -0.91 -18.15 2.95
CA LEU A 52 -1.57 -17.33 1.94
C LEU A 52 -2.35 -18.17 0.94
N LEU A 53 -1.74 -19.24 0.43
CA LEU A 53 -2.37 -20.15 -0.53
C LEU A 53 -3.55 -20.87 0.11
N THR A 54 -3.39 -21.40 1.31
CA THR A 54 -4.47 -22.07 2.04
C THR A 54 -5.60 -21.10 2.38
N GLY A 55 -5.27 -19.85 2.75
CA GLY A 55 -6.24 -18.79 2.96
C GLY A 55 -6.98 -18.39 1.68
N PHE A 56 -6.32 -18.42 0.52
CA PHE A 56 -6.97 -18.19 -0.77
C PHE A 56 -7.97 -19.32 -1.13
N LEU A 57 -7.62 -20.58 -0.84
CA LEU A 57 -8.42 -21.75 -1.17
C LEU A 57 -9.55 -22.00 -0.15
N ILE A 58 -9.29 -21.73 1.14
CA ILE A 58 -10.22 -22.03 2.24
C ILE A 58 -10.94 -20.74 2.64
N LYS A 59 -12.13 -20.53 2.08
CA LYS A 59 -12.96 -19.34 2.39
C LYS A 59 -13.89 -19.54 3.60
N LYS A 60 -14.16 -20.76 3.99
CA LYS A 60 -15.06 -21.09 5.12
C LYS A 60 -14.41 -22.09 6.09
N PRO A 61 -14.60 -21.96 7.42
CA PRO A 61 -15.33 -20.88 8.10
C PRO A 61 -14.56 -19.55 8.07
N ALA A 62 -15.26 -18.42 8.10
CA ALA A 62 -14.69 -17.07 7.95
C ALA A 62 -13.54 -16.76 8.94
N ASN A 63 -13.65 -17.23 10.18
CA ASN A 63 -12.59 -17.04 11.18
C ASN A 63 -11.28 -17.74 10.79
N LEU A 64 -11.35 -18.97 10.25
CA LEU A 64 -10.16 -19.68 9.78
C LEU A 64 -9.55 -18.97 8.57
N HIS A 65 -10.38 -18.57 7.61
CA HIS A 65 -9.95 -17.80 6.46
C HIS A 65 -9.18 -16.54 6.88
N ARG A 66 -9.74 -15.75 7.80
CA ARG A 66 -9.11 -14.54 8.35
C ARG A 66 -7.77 -14.84 9.04
N ILE A 67 -7.69 -15.89 9.85
CA ILE A 67 -6.46 -16.32 10.52
C ILE A 67 -5.39 -16.67 9.48
N LEU A 68 -5.75 -17.43 8.44
CA LEU A 68 -4.81 -17.81 7.38
C LEU A 68 -4.30 -16.60 6.59
N LYS A 69 -5.19 -15.67 6.21
CA LYS A 69 -4.80 -14.41 5.53
C LYS A 69 -3.85 -13.57 6.40
N HIS A 70 -4.18 -13.36 7.67
CA HIS A 70 -3.29 -12.63 8.60
C HIS A 70 -1.94 -13.32 8.75
N THR A 71 -1.94 -14.62 9.05
CA THR A 71 -0.71 -15.40 9.22
C THR A 71 0.16 -15.33 7.97
N GLY A 72 -0.45 -15.48 6.81
CA GLY A 72 0.25 -15.41 5.53
C GLY A 72 0.86 -14.04 5.24
N ASN A 73 0.12 -12.95 5.50
CA ASN A 73 0.62 -11.59 5.28
C ASN A 73 1.79 -11.24 6.21
N TYR A 74 1.73 -11.63 7.50
CA TYR A 74 2.86 -11.46 8.42
C TYR A 74 4.06 -12.34 8.04
N PHE A 75 3.81 -13.59 7.66
CA PHE A 75 4.86 -14.49 7.21
C PHE A 75 5.53 -13.95 5.94
N LEU A 76 4.77 -13.50 4.96
CA LEU A 76 5.31 -12.97 3.69
C LEU A 76 6.27 -11.81 3.93
N GLY A 77 5.91 -10.86 4.77
CA GLY A 77 6.79 -9.75 5.11
C GLY A 77 8.06 -10.19 5.82
N THR A 78 7.94 -11.05 6.84
CA THR A 78 9.10 -11.61 7.54
C THR A 78 9.96 -12.46 6.60
N PHE A 79 9.35 -13.24 5.72
CA PHE A 79 10.04 -14.09 4.75
C PHE A 79 10.91 -13.29 3.77
N ILE A 80 10.45 -12.12 3.33
CA ILE A 80 11.26 -11.22 2.48
C ILE A 80 12.58 -10.88 3.20
N TYR A 81 12.52 -10.54 4.50
CA TYR A 81 13.74 -10.24 5.25
C TYR A 81 14.57 -11.47 5.58
N ILE A 82 13.97 -12.63 5.84
CA ILE A 82 14.70 -13.89 5.98
C ILE A 82 15.50 -14.15 4.70
N LEU A 83 14.88 -14.07 3.55
CA LEU A 83 15.52 -14.29 2.26
C LEU A 83 16.63 -13.28 1.99
N LEU A 84 16.33 -11.99 2.14
CA LEU A 84 17.28 -10.92 1.87
C LEU A 84 18.53 -11.01 2.76
N VAL A 85 18.35 -11.17 4.08
CA VAL A 85 19.45 -11.24 5.03
C VAL A 85 20.30 -12.49 4.80
N ILE A 86 19.69 -13.66 4.61
CA ILE A 86 20.42 -14.90 4.35
C ILE A 86 21.18 -14.80 3.01
N ALA A 87 20.56 -14.26 1.96
CA ALA A 87 21.19 -14.13 0.66
C ALA A 87 22.40 -13.19 0.71
N VAL A 88 22.27 -12.03 1.36
CA VAL A 88 23.38 -11.07 1.54
C VAL A 88 24.51 -11.68 2.34
N VAL A 89 24.21 -12.38 3.43
CA VAL A 89 25.22 -13.02 4.27
C VAL A 89 25.92 -14.18 3.55
N ASP A 90 25.18 -15.03 2.83
CA ASP A 90 25.78 -16.12 2.06
C ASP A 90 26.62 -15.58 0.89
N PHE A 91 26.19 -14.52 0.22
CA PHE A 91 27.00 -13.83 -0.79
C PHE A 91 28.29 -13.27 -0.19
N GLY A 92 28.22 -12.56 0.92
CA GLY A 92 29.40 -12.05 1.63
C GLY A 92 30.33 -13.18 2.08
N ARG A 93 29.79 -14.30 2.55
CA ARG A 93 30.55 -15.50 2.91
C ARG A 93 31.29 -16.10 1.72
N LEU A 94 30.67 -16.13 0.53
CA LEU A 94 31.32 -16.61 -0.70
C LEU A 94 32.52 -15.71 -1.06
N ILE A 95 32.34 -14.40 -1.01
CA ILE A 95 33.42 -13.42 -1.28
C ILE A 95 34.57 -13.63 -0.29
N LEU A 96 34.27 -13.66 1.01
CA LEU A 96 35.29 -13.85 2.05
C LEU A 96 36.04 -15.20 1.92
N LYS A 97 35.34 -16.25 1.52
CA LYS A 97 35.93 -17.58 1.35
C LYS A 97 36.79 -17.68 0.10
N TYR A 98 36.30 -17.23 -1.07
CA TYR A 98 36.93 -17.52 -2.37
C TYR A 98 37.80 -16.38 -2.89
N ILE A 99 37.55 -15.13 -2.48
CA ILE A 99 38.34 -13.98 -2.90
C ILE A 99 39.38 -13.65 -1.84
N PHE A 100 38.96 -13.54 -0.57
CA PHE A 100 39.84 -13.15 0.53
C PHE A 100 40.47 -14.32 1.26
N HIS A 101 40.08 -15.57 0.95
CA HIS A 101 40.59 -16.80 1.60
C HIS A 101 40.59 -16.76 3.12
N ALA A 102 39.58 -16.10 3.74
CA ALA A 102 39.48 -15.88 5.17
C ALA A 102 39.29 -17.21 5.93
N PRO A 103 40.23 -17.64 6.78
CA PRO A 103 40.24 -18.99 7.38
C PRO A 103 39.09 -19.20 8.38
N PHE A 104 38.63 -18.15 9.02
CA PHE A 104 37.56 -18.20 10.03
C PHE A 104 36.19 -18.56 9.47
N ILE A 105 35.95 -18.42 8.14
CA ILE A 105 34.66 -18.69 7.50
C ILE A 105 34.19 -20.13 7.62
N GLY A 106 35.14 -21.08 7.75
CA GLY A 106 34.85 -22.51 7.96
C GLY A 106 34.52 -22.91 9.42
N HIS A 107 34.71 -22.02 10.37
CA HIS A 107 34.54 -22.35 11.78
C HIS A 107 33.05 -22.42 12.17
N ARG A 108 32.69 -23.41 12.98
CA ARG A 108 31.33 -23.56 13.54
C ARG A 108 30.89 -22.32 14.32
N SER A 109 31.78 -21.74 15.12
CA SER A 109 31.53 -20.55 15.92
C SER A 109 31.13 -19.36 15.02
N THR A 110 31.87 -19.15 13.93
CA THR A 110 31.52 -18.09 12.95
C THR A 110 30.12 -18.30 12.39
N PHE A 111 29.75 -19.52 12.00
CA PHE A 111 28.41 -19.80 11.47
C PHE A 111 27.32 -19.62 12.51
N VAL A 112 27.54 -20.03 13.77
CA VAL A 112 26.59 -19.85 14.88
C VAL A 112 26.38 -18.37 15.18
N ILE A 113 27.45 -17.58 15.30
CA ILE A 113 27.40 -16.15 15.59
C ILE A 113 26.71 -15.39 14.43
N THR A 114 27.10 -15.68 13.19
CA THR A 114 26.48 -15.06 12.02
C THR A 114 24.99 -15.33 11.99
N GLY A 115 24.55 -16.57 12.20
CA GLY A 115 23.12 -16.89 12.21
C GLY A 115 22.37 -16.24 13.37
N LEU A 116 23.01 -16.06 14.54
CA LEU A 116 22.41 -15.31 15.65
C LEU A 116 22.21 -13.84 15.28
N ILE A 117 23.21 -13.21 14.65
CA ILE A 117 23.12 -11.83 14.17
C ILE A 117 21.99 -11.71 13.12
N CYS A 118 21.93 -12.63 12.14
CA CYS A 118 20.84 -12.68 11.16
C CYS A 118 19.47 -12.76 11.83
N THR A 119 19.32 -13.66 12.81
CA THR A 119 18.05 -13.87 13.52
C THR A 119 17.62 -12.60 14.27
N ILE A 120 18.54 -11.96 14.99
CA ILE A 120 18.26 -10.69 15.69
C ILE A 120 17.85 -9.60 14.69
N LEU A 121 18.58 -9.47 13.59
CA LEU A 121 18.29 -8.47 12.56
C LEU A 121 16.91 -8.71 11.93
N ILE A 122 16.60 -9.95 11.53
CA ILE A 122 15.31 -10.31 10.93
C ILE A 122 14.15 -10.01 11.90
N ILE A 123 14.27 -10.42 13.16
CA ILE A 123 13.25 -10.16 14.18
C ILE A 123 13.10 -8.65 14.38
N SER A 124 14.21 -7.92 14.52
CA SER A 124 14.18 -6.47 14.75
C SER A 124 13.52 -5.73 13.58
N LEU A 125 13.87 -6.07 12.32
CA LEU A 125 13.25 -5.47 11.14
C LEU A 125 11.77 -5.82 11.02
N SER A 126 11.39 -7.06 11.32
CA SER A 126 9.99 -7.50 11.26
C SER A 126 9.15 -6.80 12.33
N VAL A 127 9.61 -6.78 13.57
CA VAL A 127 8.90 -6.09 14.68
C VAL A 127 8.81 -4.60 14.41
N TYR A 128 9.93 -3.97 14.01
CA TYR A 128 9.93 -2.56 13.63
C TYR A 128 8.91 -2.29 12.52
N GLY A 129 8.95 -3.04 11.42
CA GLY A 129 8.07 -2.82 10.28
C GLY A 129 6.59 -3.00 10.62
N ILE A 130 6.24 -3.98 11.45
CA ILE A 130 4.87 -4.21 11.93
C ILE A 130 4.38 -3.05 12.81
N LEU A 131 5.20 -2.60 13.74
CA LEU A 131 4.85 -1.49 14.64
C LEU A 131 4.80 -0.16 13.89
N HIS A 132 5.69 0.04 12.92
CA HIS A 132 5.80 1.28 12.15
C HIS A 132 4.54 1.61 11.34
N VAL A 133 3.82 0.60 10.84
CA VAL A 133 2.51 0.78 10.16
C VAL A 133 1.52 1.59 11.02
N THR A 134 1.59 1.44 12.34
CA THR A 134 0.64 2.11 13.25
C THR A 134 0.93 3.60 13.44
N HIS A 135 2.09 4.06 12.98
CA HIS A 135 2.53 5.45 13.12
C HIS A 135 2.20 6.24 11.85
N VAL A 136 1.06 6.92 11.85
CA VAL A 136 0.65 7.76 10.71
C VAL A 136 1.34 9.12 10.81
N LYS A 137 2.19 9.43 9.82
CA LYS A 137 2.90 10.70 9.69
C LYS A 137 2.04 11.72 8.94
N THR A 138 2.19 13.00 9.24
CA THR A 138 1.75 14.09 8.34
C THR A 138 2.96 14.58 7.56
N THR A 139 2.85 14.61 6.24
CA THR A 139 3.85 15.21 5.34
C THR A 139 3.31 16.52 4.81
N PRO A 140 3.90 17.69 5.18
CA PRO A 140 3.40 18.98 4.75
C PRO A 140 3.91 19.34 3.35
N TYR A 141 3.07 20.02 2.57
CA TYR A 141 3.40 20.64 1.30
C TYR A 141 2.83 22.06 1.26
N GLU A 142 3.56 22.98 0.65
CA GLU A 142 3.09 24.33 0.32
C GLU A 142 3.30 24.56 -1.16
N ILE A 143 2.23 24.96 -1.87
CA ILE A 143 2.25 25.18 -3.32
C ILE A 143 1.54 26.50 -3.66
N ASN A 144 1.92 27.11 -4.78
CA ASN A 144 1.30 28.33 -5.29
C ASN A 144 0.61 28.01 -6.62
N VAL A 145 -0.68 28.27 -6.70
CA VAL A 145 -1.48 28.18 -7.92
C VAL A 145 -1.72 29.60 -8.44
N GLU A 146 -1.28 29.88 -9.67
CA GLU A 146 -1.34 31.21 -10.28
C GLU A 146 -2.76 31.54 -10.76
N LYS A 147 -3.75 31.42 -9.87
CA LYS A 147 -5.16 31.77 -10.08
C LYS A 147 -5.67 32.56 -8.90
N THR A 148 -6.59 33.49 -9.15
CA THR A 148 -7.27 34.27 -8.12
C THR A 148 -8.57 33.57 -7.72
N VAL A 149 -8.85 33.54 -6.40
CA VAL A 149 -10.09 32.97 -5.88
C VAL A 149 -10.73 33.96 -4.93
N ASP A 150 -11.91 34.48 -5.32
CA ASP A 150 -12.60 35.51 -4.54
C ASP A 150 -12.82 35.11 -3.09
N GLY A 151 -12.26 35.92 -2.17
CA GLY A 151 -12.39 35.73 -0.72
C GLY A 151 -11.71 34.44 -0.18
N MET A 152 -10.66 33.96 -0.89
CA MET A 152 -9.86 32.82 -0.43
C MET A 152 -8.39 32.99 -0.81
N ASP A 153 -7.55 33.27 0.16
CA ASP A 153 -6.09 33.43 -0.01
C ASP A 153 -5.38 32.07 -0.05
N SER A 154 -5.94 31.06 0.61
CA SER A 154 -5.41 29.72 0.66
C SER A 154 -6.48 28.66 0.87
N LEU A 155 -6.16 27.43 0.46
CA LEU A 155 -6.98 26.23 0.67
C LEU A 155 -6.13 25.14 1.31
N LYS A 156 -6.57 24.62 2.44
CA LYS A 156 -5.89 23.50 3.13
C LYS A 156 -6.53 22.17 2.77
N ILE A 157 -5.78 21.32 2.05
CA ILE A 157 -6.21 20.00 1.60
C ILE A 157 -5.47 18.93 2.41
N VAL A 158 -6.19 17.90 2.84
CA VAL A 158 -5.56 16.66 3.29
C VAL A 158 -5.76 15.59 2.21
N LEU A 159 -4.64 15.08 1.68
CA LEU A 159 -4.63 13.91 0.82
C LEU A 159 -4.47 12.64 1.67
N LEU A 160 -5.38 11.71 1.44
CA LEU A 160 -5.36 10.34 1.95
C LEU A 160 -5.43 9.38 0.76
N ALA A 161 -4.72 8.26 0.80
CA ALA A 161 -4.87 7.17 -0.17
C ALA A 161 -4.48 5.83 0.47
N ASP A 162 -4.78 4.74 -0.25
CA ASP A 162 -4.25 3.41 0.03
C ASP A 162 -4.50 2.97 1.48
N THR A 163 -5.73 3.12 1.95
CA THR A 163 -6.09 2.69 3.31
C THR A 163 -6.26 1.18 3.42
N HIS A 164 -6.62 0.50 2.33
CA HIS A 164 -6.79 -0.95 2.24
C HIS A 164 -7.56 -1.55 3.42
N PHE A 165 -8.71 -0.96 3.75
CA PHE A 165 -9.55 -1.51 4.81
C PHE A 165 -10.03 -2.91 4.45
N GLY A 166 -9.68 -3.88 5.29
CA GLY A 166 -9.93 -5.29 5.02
C GLY A 166 -9.39 -6.20 6.11
N TYR A 167 -8.65 -7.25 5.72
CA TYR A 167 -8.08 -8.19 6.69
C TYR A 167 -7.02 -7.53 7.57
N SER A 168 -6.11 -6.77 6.99
CA SER A 168 -4.93 -6.22 7.68
C SER A 168 -5.19 -4.87 8.33
N MET A 169 -6.01 -4.03 7.68
CA MET A 169 -6.30 -2.67 8.10
C MET A 169 -7.74 -2.57 8.59
N GLY A 170 -7.93 -2.11 9.80
CA GLY A 170 -9.26 -2.06 10.42
C GLY A 170 -9.50 -0.80 11.25
N THR A 171 -10.51 -0.87 12.12
CA THR A 171 -11.00 0.29 12.90
C THR A 171 -9.94 0.96 13.79
N ALA A 172 -8.91 0.23 14.22
CA ALA A 172 -7.84 0.83 15.04
C ALA A 172 -6.99 1.80 14.21
N GLN A 173 -6.65 1.43 12.97
CA GLN A 173 -5.89 2.29 12.07
C GLN A 173 -6.77 3.45 11.57
N ALA A 174 -8.02 3.18 11.20
CA ALA A 174 -8.98 4.23 10.82
C ALA A 174 -9.07 5.34 11.88
N LYS A 175 -9.14 4.97 13.17
CA LYS A 175 -9.15 5.96 14.27
C LYS A 175 -7.88 6.82 14.29
N ARG A 176 -6.71 6.24 14.03
CA ARG A 176 -5.44 6.98 13.99
C ARG A 176 -5.43 7.95 12.80
N ILE A 177 -5.86 7.47 11.62
CA ILE A 177 -5.97 8.27 10.41
C ILE A 177 -6.92 9.45 10.63
N VAL A 178 -8.16 9.20 11.06
CA VAL A 178 -9.16 10.26 11.29
C VAL A 178 -8.70 11.26 12.35
N LYS A 179 -8.10 10.79 13.44
CA LYS A 179 -7.50 11.68 14.45
C LYS A 179 -6.44 12.57 13.82
N LYS A 180 -5.58 12.01 12.97
CA LYS A 180 -4.49 12.73 12.32
C LYS A 180 -5.02 13.78 11.35
N ILE A 181 -6.00 13.40 10.48
CA ILE A 181 -6.70 14.32 9.57
C ILE A 181 -7.30 15.50 10.34
N ASN A 182 -8.05 15.21 11.41
CA ASN A 182 -8.73 16.26 12.18
C ASN A 182 -7.74 17.19 12.90
N THR A 183 -6.53 16.75 13.21
CA THR A 183 -5.48 17.60 13.80
C THR A 183 -4.99 18.67 12.80
N GLU A 184 -5.06 18.38 11.51
CA GLU A 184 -4.65 19.29 10.43
C GLU A 184 -5.70 20.40 10.18
N ASN A 185 -6.95 20.24 10.64
CA ASN A 185 -8.08 21.16 10.37
C ASN A 185 -8.22 21.48 8.87
N PRO A 186 -8.43 20.48 8.00
CA PRO A 186 -8.48 20.70 6.57
C PRO A 186 -9.74 21.44 6.14
N ASP A 187 -9.63 22.24 5.07
CA ASP A 187 -10.80 22.76 4.38
C ASP A 187 -11.50 21.66 3.58
N VAL A 188 -10.74 20.76 2.97
CA VAL A 188 -11.24 19.62 2.21
C VAL A 188 -10.35 18.40 2.39
N VAL A 189 -10.94 17.21 2.32
CA VAL A 189 -10.20 15.94 2.33
C VAL A 189 -10.39 15.24 0.99
N CYS A 190 -9.29 14.86 0.35
CA CYS A 190 -9.27 14.13 -0.91
C CYS A 190 -8.72 12.71 -0.67
N ILE A 191 -9.45 11.68 -1.09
CA ILE A 191 -9.06 10.28 -0.96
C ILE A 191 -8.77 9.72 -2.35
N ALA A 192 -7.49 9.50 -2.63
CA ALA A 192 -7.04 9.03 -3.93
C ALA A 192 -7.01 7.49 -4.04
N GLY A 193 -8.18 6.87 -3.86
CA GLY A 193 -8.42 5.45 -4.12
C GLY A 193 -7.77 4.45 -3.15
N ASP A 194 -7.97 3.17 -3.47
CA ASP A 194 -7.58 2.01 -2.68
C ASP A 194 -8.03 2.10 -1.22
N ILE A 195 -9.33 2.39 -1.07
CA ILE A 195 -9.98 2.50 0.23
C ILE A 195 -10.19 1.10 0.83
N PHE A 196 -10.56 0.15 -0.02
CA PHE A 196 -10.80 -1.25 0.33
C PHE A 196 -9.66 -2.16 -0.12
N ASP A 197 -9.57 -3.34 0.50
CA ASP A 197 -8.60 -4.40 0.15
C ASP A 197 -9.32 -5.53 -0.61
N ASN A 198 -9.87 -5.21 -1.78
CA ASN A 198 -10.58 -6.06 -2.73
C ASN A 198 -11.87 -6.75 -2.22
N GLU A 199 -11.92 -7.26 -1.02
CA GLU A 199 -13.06 -8.01 -0.50
C GLU A 199 -13.80 -7.17 0.56
N TYR A 200 -15.04 -6.73 0.28
CA TYR A 200 -15.86 -6.02 1.29
C TYR A 200 -16.05 -6.85 2.57
N ASP A 201 -16.22 -8.16 2.43
CA ASP A 201 -16.38 -9.09 3.56
C ASP A 201 -15.09 -9.25 4.41
N ALA A 202 -13.96 -8.74 3.93
CA ALA A 202 -12.71 -8.65 4.70
C ALA A 202 -12.83 -7.66 5.87
N ILE A 203 -13.71 -6.66 5.78
CA ILE A 203 -13.93 -5.67 6.83
C ILE A 203 -14.61 -6.30 8.03
N SER A 204 -13.93 -6.33 9.17
CA SER A 204 -14.43 -7.05 10.35
C SER A 204 -15.59 -6.37 11.07
N LYS A 205 -15.77 -5.06 10.91
CA LYS A 205 -16.77 -4.23 11.60
C LYS A 205 -17.15 -3.03 10.71
N PRO A 206 -17.86 -3.26 9.58
CA PRO A 206 -18.12 -2.21 8.60
C PRO A 206 -18.86 -1.01 9.20
N ASP A 207 -19.92 -1.22 9.98
CA ASP A 207 -20.69 -0.13 10.59
C ASP A 207 -19.83 0.73 11.53
N LYS A 208 -18.98 0.09 12.34
CA LYS A 208 -18.06 0.83 13.20
C LYS A 208 -16.99 1.58 12.43
N LEU A 209 -16.55 1.03 11.29
CA LEU A 209 -15.60 1.71 10.41
C LEU A 209 -16.25 2.93 9.76
N LYS A 210 -17.49 2.80 9.26
CA LYS A 210 -18.29 3.92 8.74
C LYS A 210 -18.41 5.05 9.77
N GLU A 211 -18.81 4.74 11.00
CA GLU A 211 -18.93 5.73 12.07
C GLU A 211 -17.60 6.43 12.40
N ILE A 212 -16.47 5.74 12.30
CA ILE A 212 -15.17 6.35 12.48
C ILE A 212 -14.85 7.33 11.35
N LEU A 213 -15.14 6.94 10.10
CA LEU A 213 -14.88 7.78 8.91
C LEU A 213 -15.81 9.00 8.87
N LYS A 214 -17.08 8.88 9.30
CA LYS A 214 -17.97 10.04 9.53
C LYS A 214 -17.38 11.09 10.48
N GLY A 215 -16.44 10.68 11.32
CA GLY A 215 -15.73 11.58 12.23
C GLY A 215 -14.68 12.47 11.56
N ILE A 216 -14.45 12.35 10.26
CA ILE A 216 -13.59 13.27 9.50
C ILE A 216 -14.24 14.65 9.47
N LYS A 217 -13.48 15.67 9.87
CA LYS A 217 -13.95 17.06 9.91
C LYS A 217 -13.28 17.84 8.77
N SER A 218 -14.08 18.48 7.94
CA SER A 218 -13.63 19.37 6.88
C SER A 218 -14.71 20.40 6.56
N LYS A 219 -14.32 21.55 6.05
CA LYS A 219 -15.24 22.63 5.73
C LYS A 219 -16.07 22.32 4.47
N TYR A 220 -15.44 21.76 3.47
CA TYR A 220 -16.01 21.51 2.15
C TYR A 220 -16.31 20.05 1.87
N GLY A 221 -16.14 19.15 2.86
CA GLY A 221 -16.46 17.74 2.74
C GLY A 221 -15.27 16.84 2.41
N VAL A 222 -15.58 15.57 2.14
CA VAL A 222 -14.63 14.49 1.82
C VAL A 222 -14.97 13.94 0.46
N TYR A 223 -14.01 13.94 -0.46
CA TYR A 223 -14.17 13.47 -1.83
C TYR A 223 -13.21 12.33 -2.11
N ALA A 224 -13.63 11.35 -2.90
CA ALA A 224 -12.85 10.17 -3.22
C ALA A 224 -12.95 9.81 -4.70
N CYS A 225 -11.93 9.20 -5.25
CA CYS A 225 -12.03 8.39 -6.46
C CYS A 225 -11.80 6.91 -6.12
N TRP A 226 -12.13 6.03 -7.06
CA TRP A 226 -11.78 4.61 -6.95
C TRP A 226 -10.29 4.35 -7.24
N GLY A 227 -9.71 3.36 -6.56
CA GLY A 227 -8.43 2.77 -6.90
C GLY A 227 -8.57 1.36 -7.50
N ASN A 228 -7.46 0.74 -7.84
CA ASN A 228 -7.46 -0.57 -8.49
C ASN A 228 -7.79 -1.73 -7.53
N HIS A 229 -7.72 -1.52 -6.23
CA HIS A 229 -8.14 -2.48 -5.20
C HIS A 229 -9.58 -2.27 -4.71
N ASP A 230 -10.25 -1.20 -5.14
CA ASP A 230 -11.67 -0.97 -4.83
C ASP A 230 -12.58 -1.80 -5.77
N LEU A 231 -12.25 -3.05 -5.94
CA LEU A 231 -12.93 -4.07 -6.74
C LEU A 231 -13.07 -5.36 -5.94
N ASN A 232 -14.17 -6.08 -6.13
CA ASN A 232 -14.29 -7.43 -5.56
C ASN A 232 -13.52 -8.44 -6.42
N GLU A 233 -12.25 -8.67 -6.10
CA GLU A 233 -11.34 -9.47 -6.89
C GLU A 233 -10.50 -10.40 -6.01
N PRO A 234 -10.39 -11.72 -6.33
CA PRO A 234 -9.54 -12.63 -5.59
C PRO A 234 -8.06 -12.29 -5.79
N ILE A 235 -7.35 -12.05 -4.71
CA ILE A 235 -5.90 -11.76 -4.72
C ILE A 235 -5.13 -12.84 -3.94
N LEU A 236 -4.03 -13.31 -4.53
CA LEU A 236 -3.03 -14.15 -3.87
C LEU A 236 -1.65 -13.53 -4.00
N ALA A 237 -1.06 -13.15 -2.87
CA ALA A 237 0.29 -12.58 -2.80
C ALA A 237 0.53 -11.41 -3.79
N GLY A 238 -0.48 -10.54 -3.98
CA GLY A 238 -0.41 -9.41 -4.89
C GLY A 238 -0.77 -9.70 -6.34
N PHE A 239 -1.00 -10.94 -6.71
CA PHE A 239 -1.47 -11.30 -8.04
C PHE A 239 -2.98 -11.45 -8.05
N THR A 240 -3.64 -10.78 -8.99
CA THR A 240 -5.06 -10.91 -9.23
C THR A 240 -5.35 -12.15 -10.07
N PHE A 241 -6.45 -12.81 -9.74
CA PHE A 241 -6.96 -13.94 -10.50
C PHE A 241 -8.30 -13.54 -11.08
N ASN A 242 -8.48 -13.76 -12.39
CA ASN A 242 -9.71 -13.40 -13.08
C ASN A 242 -10.94 -13.90 -12.30
N GLY A 243 -11.74 -12.96 -11.80
CA GLY A 243 -13.09 -13.23 -11.34
C GLY A 243 -13.99 -13.59 -12.54
N THR A 244 -15.19 -14.02 -12.28
CA THR A 244 -16.25 -14.06 -13.29
C THR A 244 -16.69 -12.63 -13.58
N GLU A 245 -16.94 -12.28 -14.85
CA GLU A 245 -17.23 -10.92 -15.34
C GLU A 245 -18.31 -10.14 -14.53
N ASP A 246 -19.17 -10.84 -13.81
CA ASP A 246 -20.27 -10.23 -13.04
C ASP A 246 -19.91 -9.81 -11.60
N ASN A 247 -18.68 -10.01 -11.12
CA ASN A 247 -18.35 -9.88 -9.70
C ASN A 247 -17.34 -8.80 -9.32
N TYR A 248 -16.90 -7.95 -10.25
CA TYR A 248 -15.88 -6.94 -9.93
C TYR A 248 -16.41 -5.77 -9.12
N ASN A 249 -17.66 -5.37 -9.32
CA ASN A 249 -18.26 -4.25 -8.62
C ASN A 249 -19.12 -4.74 -7.45
N ASP A 250 -18.73 -4.42 -6.21
CA ASP A 250 -19.53 -4.70 -5.03
C ASP A 250 -20.28 -3.41 -4.61
N PRO A 251 -21.60 -3.34 -4.83
CA PRO A 251 -22.38 -2.12 -4.54
C PRO A 251 -22.32 -1.69 -3.07
N ARG A 252 -21.97 -2.62 -2.17
CA ARG A 252 -21.80 -2.31 -0.74
C ARG A 252 -20.62 -1.37 -0.48
N MET A 253 -19.62 -1.32 -1.39
CA MET A 253 -18.49 -0.39 -1.27
C MET A 253 -18.95 1.06 -1.49
N GLU A 254 -19.77 1.29 -2.50
CA GLU A 254 -20.33 2.62 -2.78
C GLU A 254 -21.33 3.06 -1.69
N GLU A 255 -22.23 2.17 -1.28
CA GLU A 255 -23.13 2.40 -0.14
C GLU A 255 -22.36 2.74 1.13
N PHE A 256 -21.24 2.02 1.38
CA PHE A 256 -20.37 2.30 2.52
C PHE A 256 -19.79 3.72 2.49
N LEU A 257 -19.32 4.19 1.34
CA LEU A 257 -18.76 5.54 1.19
C LEU A 257 -19.85 6.60 1.39
N THR A 258 -21.00 6.41 0.76
CA THR A 258 -22.17 7.30 0.92
C THR A 258 -22.59 7.38 2.38
N ASP A 259 -22.73 6.24 3.05
CA ASP A 259 -23.06 6.15 4.47
C ASP A 259 -21.98 6.79 5.36
N ALA A 260 -20.73 6.76 4.95
CA ALA A 260 -19.62 7.39 5.67
C ALA A 260 -19.53 8.91 5.42
N GLY A 261 -20.39 9.47 4.56
CA GLY A 261 -20.38 10.89 4.18
C GLY A 261 -19.21 11.24 3.25
N ILE A 262 -18.74 10.29 2.45
CA ILE A 262 -17.66 10.46 1.47
C ILE A 262 -18.30 10.54 0.09
N HIS A 263 -18.05 11.64 -0.63
CA HIS A 263 -18.54 11.84 -1.98
C HIS A 263 -17.61 11.15 -2.98
N LEU A 264 -18.09 10.10 -3.61
CA LEU A 264 -17.37 9.41 -4.67
C LEU A 264 -17.53 10.18 -5.97
N LEU A 265 -16.42 10.43 -6.65
CA LEU A 265 -16.36 11.03 -7.99
C LEU A 265 -15.78 9.99 -8.95
N ASP A 266 -16.59 9.56 -9.91
CA ASP A 266 -16.26 8.48 -10.85
C ASP A 266 -16.30 8.98 -12.30
N ASP A 267 -15.21 9.60 -12.76
CA ASP A 267 -15.12 10.47 -13.95
C ASP A 267 -16.06 11.68 -13.86
N GLU A 268 -16.13 12.27 -12.69
CA GLU A 268 -17.02 13.39 -12.37
C GLU A 268 -16.26 14.59 -11.80
N SER A 269 -16.86 15.77 -11.94
CA SER A 269 -16.35 17.00 -11.38
C SER A 269 -17.41 17.69 -10.52
N VAL A 270 -16.98 18.37 -9.48
CA VAL A 270 -17.84 19.18 -8.62
C VAL A 270 -17.23 20.55 -8.40
N LEU A 271 -18.04 21.61 -8.54
CA LEU A 271 -17.65 22.99 -8.23
C LEU A 271 -17.98 23.29 -6.76
N ILE A 272 -16.98 23.59 -5.97
CA ILE A 272 -17.10 23.84 -4.55
C ILE A 272 -17.23 25.36 -4.30
N ASP A 273 -18.34 25.75 -3.66
CA ASP A 273 -18.59 27.15 -3.23
C ASP A 273 -18.35 28.20 -4.34
N ASN A 274 -18.58 27.80 -5.60
CA ASN A 274 -18.25 28.57 -6.82
C ASN A 274 -16.77 29.02 -6.91
N LYS A 275 -15.84 28.36 -6.22
CA LYS A 275 -14.44 28.79 -6.03
C LYS A 275 -13.43 27.90 -6.75
N PHE A 276 -13.54 26.59 -6.63
CA PHE A 276 -12.59 25.62 -7.21
C PHE A 276 -13.30 24.31 -7.57
N TYR A 277 -12.71 23.57 -8.48
CA TYR A 277 -13.20 22.25 -8.88
C TYR A 277 -12.42 21.14 -8.18
N ILE A 278 -13.15 20.08 -7.81
CA ILE A 278 -12.58 18.77 -7.50
C ILE A 278 -13.06 17.81 -8.58
N VAL A 279 -12.14 17.08 -9.18
CA VAL A 279 -12.40 16.12 -10.24
C VAL A 279 -11.88 14.77 -9.81
N GLY A 280 -12.75 13.76 -9.74
CA GLY A 280 -12.36 12.38 -9.49
C GLY A 280 -12.28 11.60 -10.80
N ARG A 281 -11.13 11.00 -11.06
CA ARG A 281 -10.91 10.23 -12.29
C ARG A 281 -10.92 8.74 -12.00
N ARG A 282 -11.58 7.96 -12.87
CA ARG A 282 -11.58 6.50 -12.81
C ARG A 282 -10.18 5.92 -12.86
N ASP A 283 -9.91 4.89 -12.05
CA ASP A 283 -8.67 4.15 -12.18
C ASP A 283 -8.60 3.34 -13.48
N ALA A 284 -7.44 3.38 -14.16
CA ALA A 284 -7.24 2.72 -15.45
C ALA A 284 -7.41 1.20 -15.36
N SER A 285 -6.87 0.59 -14.31
CA SER A 285 -6.93 -0.87 -14.12
C SER A 285 -8.34 -1.33 -13.77
N ARG A 286 -9.15 -0.45 -13.14
CA ARG A 286 -10.57 -0.71 -12.89
C ARG A 286 -11.37 -0.71 -14.20
N CYS A 287 -11.13 0.25 -15.09
CA CYS A 287 -11.82 0.33 -16.39
C CYS A 287 -11.53 -0.87 -17.31
N GLU A 288 -10.37 -1.50 -17.17
CA GLU A 288 -10.05 -2.73 -17.91
C GLU A 288 -10.90 -3.93 -17.49
N LYS A 289 -11.52 -3.89 -16.31
CA LYS A 289 -12.25 -4.99 -15.68
C LYS A 289 -13.76 -4.74 -15.54
N VAL A 290 -14.16 -3.49 -15.41
CA VAL A 290 -15.56 -3.07 -15.30
C VAL A 290 -15.95 -2.34 -16.58
N GLU A 291 -17.14 -2.60 -17.12
CA GLU A 291 -17.62 -1.91 -18.31
C GLU A 291 -17.54 -0.39 -18.17
N GLY A 292 -16.96 0.24 -19.17
CA GLY A 292 -16.84 1.69 -19.26
C GLY A 292 -15.46 2.13 -19.74
N SER A 293 -15.42 3.27 -20.44
CA SER A 293 -14.15 3.89 -20.82
C SER A 293 -13.75 4.92 -19.76
N ARG A 294 -12.48 4.98 -19.45
CA ARG A 294 -11.90 6.03 -18.61
C ARG A 294 -11.88 7.35 -19.39
N ALA A 295 -12.43 8.40 -18.82
CA ALA A 295 -12.34 9.72 -19.42
C ALA A 295 -10.90 10.23 -19.46
N THR A 296 -10.52 10.90 -20.54
CA THR A 296 -9.23 11.59 -20.60
C THR A 296 -9.26 12.85 -19.71
N PRO A 297 -8.10 13.33 -19.23
CA PRO A 297 -8.06 14.59 -18.48
C PRO A 297 -8.70 15.76 -19.25
N ALA A 298 -8.48 15.84 -20.56
CA ALA A 298 -9.07 16.88 -21.42
C ALA A 298 -10.60 16.82 -21.44
N GLN A 299 -11.20 15.62 -21.54
CA GLN A 299 -12.65 15.46 -21.49
C GLN A 299 -13.23 15.89 -20.14
N LEU A 300 -12.54 15.60 -19.03
CA LEU A 300 -13.00 15.97 -17.69
C LEU A 300 -12.88 17.47 -17.41
N THR A 301 -12.02 18.19 -18.14
CA THR A 301 -11.81 19.64 -17.93
C THR A 301 -12.43 20.50 -19.01
N GLU A 302 -12.92 19.92 -20.13
CA GLU A 302 -13.43 20.65 -21.30
C GLU A 302 -14.54 21.66 -20.95
N SER A 303 -15.43 21.28 -20.05
CA SER A 303 -16.56 22.12 -19.63
C SER A 303 -16.30 23.01 -18.43
N LEU A 304 -15.08 22.90 -17.81
CA LEU A 304 -14.76 23.62 -16.58
C LEU A 304 -14.21 25.02 -16.87
N ASP A 305 -14.52 25.95 -15.97
CA ASP A 305 -13.97 27.30 -16.00
C ASP A 305 -12.47 27.24 -15.63
N GLN A 306 -11.60 27.36 -16.63
CA GLN A 306 -10.15 27.32 -16.49
C GLN A 306 -9.60 28.51 -15.67
N GLY A 307 -10.41 29.54 -15.40
CA GLY A 307 -10.05 30.62 -14.47
C GLY A 307 -10.08 30.20 -13.01
N LYS A 308 -10.73 29.09 -12.68
CA LYS A 308 -10.80 28.54 -11.31
C LYS A 308 -9.78 27.42 -11.11
N PRO A 309 -9.26 27.23 -9.89
CA PRO A 309 -8.39 26.09 -9.58
C PRO A 309 -9.08 24.75 -9.85
N ILE A 310 -8.36 23.83 -10.49
CA ILE A 310 -8.81 22.47 -10.81
C ILE A 310 -7.91 21.48 -10.08
N ILE A 311 -8.52 20.73 -9.15
CA ILE A 311 -7.86 19.72 -8.31
C ILE A 311 -8.32 18.35 -8.78
N PHE A 312 -7.40 17.52 -9.28
CA PHE A 312 -7.67 16.14 -9.64
C PHE A 312 -7.38 15.21 -8.46
N ILE A 313 -8.21 14.18 -8.34
CA ILE A 313 -7.96 12.99 -7.54
C ILE A 313 -7.86 11.83 -8.53
N ASP A 314 -6.65 11.38 -8.81
CA ASP A 314 -6.36 10.23 -9.68
C ASP A 314 -5.55 9.21 -8.86
N HIS A 315 -6.00 7.96 -8.81
CA HIS A 315 -5.34 6.98 -7.95
C HIS A 315 -3.88 6.72 -8.37
N GLN A 316 -3.66 6.46 -9.67
CA GLN A 316 -2.33 6.15 -10.19
C GLN A 316 -1.66 7.38 -10.80
N PRO A 317 -0.40 7.72 -10.45
CA PRO A 317 0.34 8.86 -11.02
C PRO A 317 0.79 8.56 -12.46
N LYS A 318 -0.18 8.47 -13.39
CA LYS A 318 0.00 8.17 -14.80
C LYS A 318 -0.45 9.34 -15.66
N GLU A 319 0.07 9.39 -16.89
CA GLU A 319 -0.33 10.39 -17.90
C GLU A 319 -0.15 11.85 -17.45
N LEU A 320 0.85 12.11 -16.57
CA LEU A 320 1.06 13.43 -15.96
C LEU A 320 1.17 14.56 -16.98
N ASP A 321 1.77 14.30 -18.16
CA ASP A 321 1.82 15.29 -19.26
C ASP A 321 0.42 15.64 -19.80
N LYS A 322 -0.45 14.64 -19.95
CA LYS A 322 -1.81 14.87 -20.43
C LYS A 322 -2.66 15.60 -19.39
N THR A 323 -2.48 15.25 -18.11
CA THR A 323 -3.17 15.91 -16.99
C THR A 323 -2.74 17.38 -16.89
N ALA A 324 -1.45 17.66 -17.00
CA ALA A 324 -0.94 19.04 -17.02
C ALA A 324 -1.44 19.83 -18.24
N ALA A 325 -1.44 19.21 -19.44
CA ALA A 325 -1.93 19.83 -20.65
C ALA A 325 -3.43 20.13 -20.64
N ALA A 326 -4.21 19.42 -19.81
CA ALA A 326 -5.63 19.65 -19.61
C ALA A 326 -5.97 20.84 -18.68
N GLY A 327 -4.97 21.57 -18.19
CA GLY A 327 -5.14 22.75 -17.33
C GLY A 327 -5.40 22.42 -15.86
N VAL A 328 -5.06 21.22 -15.40
CA VAL A 328 -5.10 20.83 -13.99
C VAL A 328 -4.02 21.57 -13.22
N ASP A 329 -4.38 22.14 -12.06
CA ASP A 329 -3.44 22.86 -11.20
C ASP A 329 -2.79 21.96 -10.14
N LEU A 330 -3.57 21.03 -9.59
CA LEU A 330 -3.09 20.07 -8.56
C LEU A 330 -3.63 18.68 -8.86
N ASP A 331 -2.73 17.71 -8.95
CA ASP A 331 -3.03 16.29 -9.15
C ASP A 331 -2.59 15.49 -7.93
N LEU A 332 -3.53 14.78 -7.31
CA LEU A 332 -3.40 14.06 -6.04
C LEU A 332 -3.48 12.56 -6.26
N CYS A 333 -2.39 11.84 -5.95
CA CYS A 333 -2.28 10.40 -6.24
C CYS A 333 -1.80 9.58 -5.03
N GLY A 334 -1.99 8.25 -5.15
CA GLY A 334 -1.51 7.21 -4.25
C GLY A 334 -0.84 6.05 -4.99
N HIS A 335 -1.33 4.82 -4.77
CA HIS A 335 -1.05 3.58 -5.49
C HIS A 335 0.31 2.94 -5.24
N THR A 336 1.38 3.69 -5.21
CA THR A 336 2.76 3.14 -5.24
C THR A 336 3.23 2.63 -3.89
N HIS A 337 2.59 3.05 -2.82
CA HIS A 337 3.02 2.85 -1.43
C HIS A 337 4.47 3.24 -1.14
N ASP A 338 5.10 4.01 -2.05
CA ASP A 338 6.56 4.25 -2.04
C ASP A 338 7.35 2.92 -1.98
N GLY A 339 6.80 1.85 -2.60
CA GLY A 339 7.36 0.50 -2.55
C GLY A 339 7.23 -0.22 -1.21
N GLN A 340 6.58 0.39 -0.21
CA GLN A 340 6.19 -0.14 1.11
C GLN A 340 7.30 -0.77 1.95
N ILE A 341 8.11 -1.68 1.40
CA ILE A 341 9.13 -2.49 2.10
C ILE A 341 10.48 -2.34 1.41
N PHE A 342 11.53 -1.95 2.17
CA PHE A 342 12.90 -1.97 1.66
C PHE A 342 13.30 -3.39 1.17
N PRO A 343 13.93 -3.53 -0.02
CA PRO A 343 14.42 -2.49 -0.92
C PRO A 343 13.40 -2.02 -1.97
N GLY A 344 12.12 -2.37 -1.87
CA GLY A 344 11.06 -1.98 -2.81
C GLY A 344 10.98 -0.47 -3.02
N ASN A 345 11.20 0.31 -1.94
CA ASN A 345 11.24 1.77 -2.00
C ASN A 345 12.36 2.34 -2.88
N LEU A 346 13.45 1.61 -3.11
CA LEU A 346 14.50 2.01 -4.04
C LEU A 346 14.17 1.62 -5.49
N ILE A 347 13.37 0.58 -5.67
CA ILE A 347 13.05 -0.01 -6.97
C ILE A 347 11.87 0.71 -7.62
N ILE A 348 10.88 1.14 -6.82
CA ILE A 348 9.64 1.73 -7.32
C ILE A 348 9.87 2.98 -8.17
N HIS A 349 10.90 3.78 -7.84
CA HIS A 349 11.30 4.97 -8.59
C HIS A 349 11.75 4.68 -10.04
N LEU A 350 12.03 3.42 -10.40
CA LEU A 350 12.39 3.03 -11.76
C LEU A 350 11.15 2.85 -12.66
N PHE A 351 9.97 2.74 -12.08
CA PHE A 351 8.72 2.43 -12.79
C PHE A 351 7.76 3.61 -12.89
N TRP A 352 7.94 4.65 -12.09
CA TRP A 352 7.05 5.80 -12.00
C TRP A 352 7.82 7.10 -12.13
N GLU A 353 7.28 8.04 -12.88
CA GLU A 353 7.87 9.38 -13.02
C GLU A 353 7.86 10.14 -11.67
N ASN A 354 6.74 10.02 -10.93
CA ASN A 354 6.64 10.40 -9.53
C ASN A 354 6.06 9.21 -8.74
N SER A 355 6.90 8.49 -8.03
CA SER A 355 6.43 7.37 -7.21
C SER A 355 5.99 7.80 -5.82
N CYS A 356 6.52 8.89 -5.27
CA CYS A 356 6.14 9.44 -3.98
C CYS A 356 6.73 10.85 -3.84
N GLY A 357 5.99 11.73 -3.19
CA GLY A 357 6.42 13.10 -2.96
C GLY A 357 5.87 14.09 -3.99
N TYR A 358 6.64 15.11 -4.28
CA TYR A 358 6.24 16.24 -5.11
C TYR A 358 6.95 16.26 -6.45
N LEU A 359 6.17 16.51 -7.52
CA LEU A 359 6.67 16.78 -8.87
C LEU A 359 5.90 17.98 -9.46
N ARG A 360 6.60 18.88 -10.16
CA ARG A 360 5.97 19.95 -10.95
C ARG A 360 6.06 19.62 -12.44
N LYS A 361 4.92 19.73 -13.14
CA LYS A 361 4.83 19.60 -14.60
C LYS A 361 4.16 20.83 -15.22
N GLY A 362 4.96 21.70 -15.80
CA GLY A 362 4.44 23.00 -16.25
C GLY A 362 3.89 23.79 -15.06
N ASN A 363 2.59 24.12 -15.12
CA ASN A 363 1.89 24.78 -14.03
C ASN A 363 1.25 23.79 -13.05
N MET A 364 1.16 22.51 -13.40
CA MET A 364 0.56 21.48 -12.55
C MET A 364 1.51 21.05 -11.45
N HIS A 365 0.99 20.97 -10.24
CA HIS A 365 1.62 20.33 -9.08
C HIS A 365 1.09 18.91 -8.97
N ASN A 366 1.95 17.88 -8.91
CA ASN A 366 1.56 16.52 -8.63
C ASN A 366 2.12 16.09 -7.28
N ILE A 367 1.27 15.52 -6.43
CA ILE A 367 1.64 15.01 -5.10
C ILE A 367 1.18 13.56 -5.01
N VAL A 368 2.15 12.67 -4.78
CA VAL A 368 1.91 11.24 -4.59
C VAL A 368 2.20 10.86 -3.15
N THR A 369 1.22 10.32 -2.44
CA THR A 369 1.41 9.84 -1.08
C THR A 369 1.90 8.40 -1.05
N SER A 370 2.67 8.06 -0.01
CA SER A 370 3.02 6.66 0.29
C SER A 370 1.86 5.85 0.88
N GLY A 371 0.69 6.47 1.06
CA GLY A 371 -0.51 5.84 1.58
C GLY A 371 -0.56 5.66 3.10
N ALA A 372 -1.77 5.60 3.65
CA ALA A 372 -1.99 5.50 5.10
C ALA A 372 -2.16 4.07 5.62
N GLY A 373 -2.39 3.12 4.72
CA GLY A 373 -2.50 1.70 5.00
C GLY A 373 -1.32 0.88 4.49
N ILE A 374 -1.57 -0.39 4.30
CA ILE A 374 -0.62 -1.38 3.75
C ILE A 374 -1.35 -2.35 2.83
N TRP A 375 -0.65 -2.80 1.82
CA TRP A 375 -1.08 -3.83 0.90
C TRP A 375 -0.21 -5.08 1.03
N GLY A 376 -0.82 -6.28 1.01
CA GLY A 376 -0.09 -7.55 1.10
C GLY A 376 0.65 -7.75 2.44
N PRO A 377 1.99 -7.66 2.48
CA PRO A 377 2.76 -7.85 3.71
C PRO A 377 2.42 -6.83 4.80
N ASN A 378 2.13 -7.31 6.02
CA ASN A 378 1.70 -6.47 7.14
C ASN A 378 2.84 -5.68 7.79
N MET A 379 3.61 -4.93 7.02
CA MET A 379 4.71 -4.10 7.54
C MET A 379 5.12 -2.98 6.59
N ARG A 380 5.75 -1.95 7.16
CA ARG A 380 6.47 -0.90 6.44
C ARG A 380 7.90 -0.77 6.95
N VAL A 381 8.87 -0.79 6.05
CA VAL A 381 10.29 -0.60 6.36
C VAL A 381 10.90 0.29 5.28
N GLY A 382 11.46 1.41 5.68
CA GLY A 382 12.01 2.41 4.77
C GLY A 382 10.98 3.38 4.19
N THR A 383 9.69 3.18 4.47
CA THR A 383 8.57 4.05 4.06
C THR A 383 7.66 4.33 5.26
N ASN A 384 6.72 5.27 5.13
CA ASN A 384 5.82 5.64 6.22
C ASN A 384 4.36 5.35 5.85
N SER A 385 3.52 5.07 6.85
CA SER A 385 2.09 5.35 6.71
C SER A 385 1.89 6.85 6.85
N GLU A 386 1.24 7.51 5.89
CA GLU A 386 1.11 8.97 5.93
C GLU A 386 -0.22 9.50 5.41
N ILE A 387 -0.48 10.76 5.78
CA ILE A 387 -1.37 11.68 5.10
C ILE A 387 -0.55 12.87 4.64
N CYS A 388 -0.91 13.50 3.51
CA CYS A 388 -0.26 14.74 3.09
C CYS A 388 -1.14 15.93 3.46
N SER A 389 -0.56 16.94 4.11
CA SER A 389 -1.23 18.20 4.45
C SER A 389 -0.73 19.28 3.49
N ILE A 390 -1.59 19.72 2.58
CA ILE A 390 -1.23 20.57 1.45
C ILE A 390 -1.87 21.94 1.66
N THR A 391 -1.07 22.99 1.72
CA THR A 391 -1.54 24.37 1.69
C THR A 391 -1.36 24.90 0.27
N VAL A 392 -2.46 25.20 -0.39
CA VAL A 392 -2.49 25.83 -1.71
C VAL A 392 -2.69 27.32 -1.52
N HIS A 393 -1.75 28.14 -1.96
CA HIS A 393 -1.85 29.60 -1.97
C HIS A 393 -2.33 30.07 -3.34
N PHE A 394 -3.24 31.04 -3.34
CA PHE A 394 -3.75 31.67 -4.55
C PHE A 394 -3.23 33.10 -4.70
N ASN A 395 -3.24 33.60 -5.94
CA ASN A 395 -2.89 34.99 -6.19
C ASN A 395 -4.04 35.89 -5.70
N ASN A 396 -3.70 36.94 -4.97
CA ASN A 396 -4.65 37.98 -4.51
C ASN A 396 -4.73 39.17 -5.48
#